data_dfe8d7ba685601e29152d8b0aaf8f788
#
_entry.id   dfe8d7ba685601e29152d8b0aaf8f788
#
_cell.length_a   1.000
_cell.length_b   1.000
_cell.length_c   1.000
_cell.angle_alpha   90.00
_cell.angle_beta   90.00
_cell.angle_gamma   90.00
#
_symmetry.space_group_name_H-M   'P 1'
#
loop_
_entity.id
_entity.type
_entity.pdbx_description
1 polymer ?
#
loop_
_entity_poly.entity_id
_entity_poly.type
_entity_poly.pdbx_seq_one_letter_code
_entity_poly.pdbx_strand_id
1 'polypeptide(L)'
;MINYPKEAIAGFEKKYVIVGHQSDKVIKTLFASYIPIIQEKQLGTGHAIATLVESKEYDDDKNDYLVVIPGDVPLIKKKDLDLLINDVVSSKAAIGLITAEVNDPFGYGRIVKNKDEFEKIIEESDADEQEKQIKEINSGIYCIDKKFLKEYIGKIESENIQNEFYLTDLINIAFQNKLERVIVQVSEDSIQGVNSMSQLNDVENTLRKELIQTHMDNGVYFQDPNSTYLDKTVTIEPGAKILANCHLTGSTNIKKDCVIGPNSIINDSEIGEGSSIQFSVVDEAEIKSNGKIGPYAHLRKGSILDEDVKVGAFAETKNSMIGKGSKVPHLAYVGDAELEEDVNFSAGAITVNYDGKEKHKTEIKKNAFVGSDAMLVAPVTIGEGAMVGAGSVITKDVPPGALGIERNDQKNIDGYMERKNKKGKK
;
A
#
# COMPACT_ATOMS: atom_id res chain seq x y z
N MET A 1 6.86 3.42 -9.25
CA MET A 1 8.24 3.80 -8.88
C MET A 1 8.42 5.31 -8.86
N ILE A 2 8.18 6.06 -9.92
CA ILE A 2 8.46 7.52 -10.00
C ILE A 2 7.86 8.38 -8.87
N ASN A 3 6.84 7.90 -8.19
CA ASN A 3 6.20 8.56 -7.04
C ASN A 3 6.79 8.16 -5.67
N TYR A 4 7.70 7.19 -5.62
CA TYR A 4 8.29 6.73 -4.34
C TYR A 4 9.24 7.74 -3.69
N PRO A 5 10.10 8.47 -4.40
CA PRO A 5 10.95 9.49 -3.78
C PRO A 5 10.19 10.74 -3.29
N LYS A 6 8.85 10.73 -3.31
CA LYS A 6 8.01 11.88 -2.94
C LYS A 6 8.43 12.56 -1.63
N GLU A 7 8.79 11.79 -0.61
CA GLU A 7 9.20 12.35 0.68
C GLU A 7 10.60 12.95 0.61
N ALA A 8 11.51 12.29 -0.10
CA ALA A 8 12.87 12.80 -0.29
C ALA A 8 12.85 14.17 -0.99
N ILE A 9 11.88 14.37 -1.91
CA ILE A 9 11.75 15.59 -2.71
C ILE A 9 10.60 16.50 -2.26
N ALA A 10 9.97 16.27 -1.10
CA ALA A 10 8.80 17.04 -0.66
C ALA A 10 9.07 18.54 -0.55
N GLY A 11 10.28 18.92 -0.13
CA GLY A 11 10.69 20.32 0.06
C GLY A 11 11.06 21.08 -1.23
N PHE A 12 11.12 20.42 -2.37
CA PHE A 12 11.47 21.11 -3.64
C PHE A 12 10.24 21.83 -4.20
N GLU A 13 10.40 23.11 -4.59
CA GLU A 13 9.31 23.92 -5.16
C GLU A 13 8.91 23.42 -6.54
N LYS A 14 9.88 23.19 -7.42
CA LYS A 14 9.64 22.70 -8.78
C LYS A 14 10.11 21.28 -8.94
N LYS A 15 9.30 20.47 -9.57
CA LYS A 15 9.56 19.04 -9.81
C LYS A 15 9.26 18.72 -11.26
N TYR A 16 10.32 18.56 -12.05
CA TYR A 16 10.24 18.17 -13.44
C TYR A 16 10.30 16.65 -13.57
N VAL A 17 9.53 16.09 -14.50
CA VAL A 17 9.62 14.68 -14.84
C VAL A 17 9.83 14.56 -16.33
N ILE A 18 11.03 14.14 -16.72
CA ILE A 18 11.36 13.93 -18.13
C ILE A 18 10.80 12.56 -18.52
N VAL A 19 9.92 12.54 -19.51
CA VAL A 19 9.21 11.35 -19.97
C VAL A 19 9.48 11.11 -21.46
N GLY A 20 9.75 9.87 -21.82
CA GLY A 20 9.98 9.45 -23.20
C GLY A 20 9.00 8.37 -23.63
N HIS A 21 9.43 7.10 -23.60
CA HIS A 21 8.61 5.97 -23.97
C HIS A 21 7.30 5.89 -23.15
N GLN A 22 6.16 5.70 -23.82
CA GLN A 22 4.83 5.66 -23.20
C GLN A 22 4.50 6.89 -22.30
N SER A 23 4.97 8.06 -22.68
CA SER A 23 4.80 9.32 -21.94
C SER A 23 3.36 9.54 -21.42
N ASP A 24 2.34 9.33 -22.26
CA ASP A 24 0.92 9.48 -21.89
C ASP A 24 0.49 8.61 -20.70
N LYS A 25 1.05 7.39 -20.58
CA LYS A 25 0.75 6.51 -19.46
C LYS A 25 1.44 6.98 -18.18
N VAL A 26 2.70 7.39 -18.30
CA VAL A 26 3.48 7.90 -17.16
C VAL A 26 2.85 9.18 -16.63
N ILE A 27 2.53 10.14 -17.51
CA ILE A 27 1.92 11.43 -17.13
C ILE A 27 0.63 11.22 -16.33
N LYS A 28 -0.22 10.26 -16.71
CA LYS A 28 -1.46 9.95 -15.98
C LYS A 28 -1.23 9.47 -14.54
N THR A 29 -0.05 8.97 -14.22
CA THR A 29 0.30 8.50 -12.87
C THR A 29 0.99 9.56 -12.01
N LEU A 30 1.38 10.70 -12.60
CA LEU A 30 2.08 11.76 -11.89
C LEU A 30 1.14 12.55 -10.97
N PHE A 31 1.68 13.02 -9.86
CA PHE A 31 0.99 14.00 -9.03
C PHE A 31 0.84 15.34 -9.76
N ALA A 32 -0.21 16.08 -9.46
CA ALA A 32 -0.48 17.40 -10.06
C ALA A 32 0.64 18.45 -9.85
N SER A 33 1.52 18.20 -8.87
CA SER A 33 2.67 19.06 -8.58
C SER A 33 3.89 18.79 -9.47
N TYR A 34 3.85 17.76 -10.31
CA TYR A 34 4.93 17.44 -11.24
C TYR A 34 4.70 18.10 -12.59
N ILE A 35 5.77 18.60 -13.19
CA ILE A 35 5.79 19.25 -14.51
C ILE A 35 6.40 18.25 -15.51
N PRO A 36 5.61 17.65 -16.40
CA PRO A 36 6.14 16.71 -17.38
C PRO A 36 6.90 17.46 -18.49
N ILE A 37 8.10 16.95 -18.84
CA ILE A 37 8.89 17.40 -19.99
C ILE A 37 9.01 16.21 -20.94
N ILE A 38 8.60 16.38 -22.18
CA ILE A 38 8.57 15.28 -23.15
C ILE A 38 9.90 15.24 -23.91
N GLN A 39 10.62 14.11 -23.76
CA GLN A 39 11.79 13.79 -24.57
C GLN A 39 11.32 12.95 -25.76
N GLU A 40 11.17 13.58 -26.93
CA GLU A 40 10.67 12.91 -28.13
C GLU A 40 11.60 11.79 -28.63
N LYS A 41 12.91 12.02 -28.59
CA LYS A 41 13.93 11.04 -28.99
C LYS A 41 14.78 10.67 -27.76
N GLN A 42 14.84 9.42 -27.43
CA GLN A 42 15.64 8.90 -26.32
C GLN A 42 17.09 8.73 -26.79
N LEU A 43 17.89 9.80 -26.69
CA LEU A 43 19.30 9.84 -27.12
C LEU A 43 20.28 9.85 -25.92
N GLY A 44 19.85 9.34 -24.78
CA GLY A 44 20.67 9.24 -23.57
C GLY A 44 20.25 10.21 -22.46
N THR A 45 20.94 10.08 -21.32
CA THR A 45 20.64 10.83 -20.08
C THR A 45 21.01 12.32 -20.18
N GLY A 46 22.08 12.63 -20.86
CA GLY A 46 22.48 14.02 -21.17
C GLY A 46 21.47 14.72 -22.06
N HIS A 47 20.95 14.02 -23.09
CA HIS A 47 19.90 14.56 -23.95
C HIS A 47 18.60 14.81 -23.18
N ALA A 48 18.26 13.95 -22.22
CA ALA A 48 17.08 14.17 -21.37
C ALA A 48 17.18 15.50 -20.60
N ILE A 49 18.32 15.77 -19.99
CA ILE A 49 18.56 17.03 -19.29
C ILE A 49 18.67 18.22 -20.26
N ALA A 50 19.25 18.04 -21.43
CA ALA A 50 19.26 19.07 -22.48
C ALA A 50 17.84 19.49 -22.87
N THR A 51 16.93 18.53 -23.04
CA THR A 51 15.51 18.78 -23.34
C THR A 51 14.84 19.63 -22.23
N LEU A 52 15.18 19.40 -20.96
CA LEU A 52 14.71 20.26 -19.87
C LEU A 52 15.31 21.66 -19.97
N VAL A 53 16.63 21.77 -20.19
CA VAL A 53 17.33 23.08 -20.26
C VAL A 53 16.81 23.96 -21.39
N GLU A 54 16.34 23.36 -22.49
CA GLU A 54 15.75 24.05 -23.65
C GLU A 54 14.26 24.41 -23.42
N SER A 55 13.65 23.95 -22.32
CA SER A 55 12.24 24.20 -22.04
C SER A 55 12.00 25.58 -21.42
N LYS A 56 10.81 26.11 -21.65
CA LYS A 56 10.36 27.36 -21.00
C LYS A 56 10.30 27.22 -19.48
N GLU A 57 9.90 26.06 -19.01
CA GLU A 57 9.76 25.70 -17.59
C GLU A 57 11.11 25.87 -16.84
N TYR A 58 12.23 25.53 -17.49
CA TYR A 58 13.56 25.73 -16.95
C TYR A 58 13.98 27.20 -16.92
N ASP A 59 13.69 27.98 -17.97
CA ASP A 59 14.04 29.41 -18.02
C ASP A 59 13.23 30.21 -16.97
N ASP A 60 12.00 29.81 -16.69
CA ASP A 60 11.13 30.42 -15.66
C ASP A 60 11.53 30.01 -14.22
N ASP A 61 12.43 29.05 -14.05
CA ASP A 61 12.92 28.60 -12.75
C ASP A 61 14.11 29.45 -12.27
N LYS A 62 13.94 30.12 -11.13
CA LYS A 62 14.91 31.04 -10.54
C LYS A 62 15.89 30.38 -9.55
N ASN A 63 15.77 29.08 -9.31
CA ASN A 63 16.71 28.38 -8.45
C ASN A 63 18.11 28.32 -9.09
N ASP A 64 19.15 28.32 -8.27
CA ASP A 64 20.54 28.29 -8.74
C ASP A 64 21.04 26.87 -9.05
N TYR A 65 20.41 25.85 -8.46
CA TYR A 65 20.81 24.44 -8.57
C TYR A 65 19.69 23.57 -9.07
N LEU A 66 20.03 22.50 -9.78
CA LEU A 66 19.15 21.43 -10.24
C LEU A 66 19.58 20.12 -9.59
N VAL A 67 18.63 19.42 -8.95
CA VAL A 67 18.85 18.03 -8.49
C VAL A 67 18.24 17.08 -9.51
N VAL A 68 19.04 16.14 -10.00
CA VAL A 68 18.63 15.09 -10.94
C VAL A 68 18.55 13.78 -10.18
N ILE A 69 17.44 13.06 -10.34
CA ILE A 69 17.20 11.75 -9.70
C ILE A 69 16.66 10.79 -10.75
N PRO A 70 17.26 9.61 -10.95
CA PRO A 70 16.69 8.59 -11.82
C PRO A 70 15.31 8.13 -11.34
N GLY A 71 14.40 7.90 -12.27
CA GLY A 71 13.01 7.52 -11.94
C GLY A 71 12.86 6.11 -11.37
N ASP A 72 13.89 5.32 -11.41
CA ASP A 72 13.99 3.94 -10.97
C ASP A 72 14.79 3.73 -9.66
N VAL A 73 15.18 4.80 -8.97
CA VAL A 73 15.85 4.76 -7.65
C VAL A 73 14.89 5.17 -6.54
N PRO A 74 14.01 4.27 -6.09
CA PRO A 74 12.91 4.63 -5.18
C PRO A 74 13.32 4.80 -3.71
N LEU A 75 14.50 4.29 -3.29
CA LEU A 75 14.92 4.23 -1.88
C LEU A 75 15.75 5.43 -1.42
N ILE A 76 15.99 6.40 -2.29
CA ILE A 76 16.77 7.60 -1.93
C ILE A 76 16.10 8.36 -0.77
N LYS A 77 16.88 8.75 0.22
CA LYS A 77 16.38 9.41 1.43
C LYS A 77 16.64 10.92 1.37
N LYS A 78 15.75 11.69 1.99
CA LYS A 78 15.90 13.15 2.09
C LYS A 78 17.25 13.57 2.66
N LYS A 79 17.72 12.88 3.71
CA LYS A 79 19.03 13.17 4.33
C LYS A 79 20.21 13.07 3.35
N ASP A 80 20.15 12.13 2.41
CA ASP A 80 21.22 11.91 1.42
C ASP A 80 21.23 13.02 0.37
N LEU A 81 20.04 13.47 -0.05
CA LEU A 81 19.90 14.64 -0.93
C LEU A 81 20.30 15.94 -0.24
N ASP A 82 19.88 16.15 1.01
CA ASP A 82 20.25 17.34 1.80
C ASP A 82 21.76 17.41 1.98
N LEU A 83 22.46 16.29 2.22
CA LEU A 83 23.90 16.25 2.32
C LEU A 83 24.56 16.66 1.00
N LEU A 84 24.15 16.07 -0.12
CA LEU A 84 24.66 16.43 -1.45
C LEU A 84 24.48 17.91 -1.76
N ILE A 85 23.28 18.44 -1.53
CA ILE A 85 22.98 19.85 -1.81
C ILE A 85 23.83 20.77 -0.93
N ASN A 86 23.92 20.49 0.36
CA ASN A 86 24.71 21.31 1.29
C ASN A 86 26.20 21.34 0.92
N ASP A 87 26.77 20.20 0.53
CA ASP A 87 28.18 20.13 0.14
C ASP A 87 28.43 20.87 -1.17
N VAL A 88 27.54 20.72 -2.17
CA VAL A 88 27.65 21.44 -3.45
C VAL A 88 27.51 22.95 -3.26
N VAL A 89 26.53 23.39 -2.47
CA VAL A 89 26.29 24.83 -2.24
C VAL A 89 27.42 25.45 -1.42
N SER A 90 27.89 24.78 -0.37
CA SER A 90 28.95 25.34 0.51
C SER A 90 30.30 25.42 -0.17
N SER A 91 30.66 24.43 -1.01
CA SER A 91 31.91 24.44 -1.80
C SER A 91 31.81 25.24 -3.09
N LYS A 92 30.58 25.67 -3.48
CA LYS A 92 30.30 26.30 -4.78
C LYS A 92 30.72 25.39 -5.96
N ALA A 93 30.53 24.09 -5.80
CA ALA A 93 30.86 23.13 -6.82
C ALA A 93 29.98 23.28 -8.06
N ALA A 94 30.56 23.03 -9.23
CA ALA A 94 29.84 23.04 -10.49
C ALA A 94 28.85 21.85 -10.57
N ILE A 95 29.27 20.72 -10.01
CA ILE A 95 28.47 19.49 -9.98
C ILE A 95 28.88 18.63 -8.79
N GLY A 96 27.89 18.02 -8.18
CA GLY A 96 28.07 16.96 -7.18
C GLY A 96 27.24 15.73 -7.52
N LEU A 97 27.66 14.57 -7.03
CA LEU A 97 26.93 13.32 -7.22
C LEU A 97 26.92 12.45 -5.97
N ILE A 98 25.93 11.57 -5.92
CA ILE A 98 25.88 10.50 -4.93
C ILE A 98 26.54 9.25 -5.51
N THR A 99 27.41 8.63 -4.71
CA THR A 99 28.05 7.35 -5.02
C THR A 99 27.76 6.34 -3.94
N ALA A 100 27.99 5.06 -4.23
CA ALA A 100 28.04 4.01 -3.22
C ALA A 100 29.11 2.99 -3.59
N GLU A 101 29.65 2.32 -2.57
CA GLU A 101 30.46 1.13 -2.75
C GLU A 101 29.57 -0.10 -2.72
N VAL A 102 29.59 -0.90 -3.79
CA VAL A 102 28.72 -2.07 -3.96
C VAL A 102 29.53 -3.36 -4.11
N ASN A 103 28.93 -4.49 -3.77
CA ASN A 103 29.57 -5.79 -3.94
C ASN A 103 29.64 -6.20 -5.41
N ASP A 104 28.55 -5.99 -6.16
CA ASP A 104 28.46 -6.27 -7.60
C ASP A 104 28.17 -4.96 -8.36
N PRO A 105 29.20 -4.36 -8.97
CA PRO A 105 29.06 -3.10 -9.69
C PRO A 105 28.51 -3.25 -11.11
N PHE A 106 28.17 -4.44 -11.58
CA PHE A 106 27.72 -4.70 -12.93
C PHE A 106 26.54 -3.81 -13.35
N GLY A 107 26.65 -3.19 -14.51
CA GLY A 107 25.61 -2.34 -15.10
C GLY A 107 25.62 -0.87 -14.62
N TYR A 108 26.50 -0.49 -13.72
CA TYR A 108 26.63 0.91 -13.26
C TYR A 108 27.85 1.61 -13.87
N GLY A 109 27.85 2.92 -13.92
CA GLY A 109 29.03 3.73 -14.18
C GLY A 109 30.03 3.67 -13.02
N ARG A 110 31.32 3.60 -13.31
CA ARG A 110 32.42 3.51 -12.33
C ARG A 110 33.02 4.86 -12.03
N ILE A 111 33.33 5.11 -10.77
CA ILE A 111 34.00 6.33 -10.31
C ILE A 111 35.51 6.17 -10.48
N VAL A 112 36.08 6.89 -11.42
CA VAL A 112 37.53 6.88 -11.65
C VAL A 112 38.18 8.04 -10.92
N LYS A 113 39.21 7.72 -10.12
CA LYS A 113 40.00 8.68 -9.35
C LYS A 113 41.46 8.71 -9.85
N ASN A 114 42.02 9.90 -9.97
CA ASN A 114 43.41 10.12 -10.27
C ASN A 114 44.12 10.71 -9.04
N LYS A 115 44.98 9.94 -8.37
CA LYS A 115 45.65 10.36 -7.13
C LYS A 115 44.65 10.90 -6.06
N ASP A 116 43.62 10.15 -5.84
CA ASP A 116 42.49 10.47 -4.92
C ASP A 116 41.58 11.63 -5.36
N GLU A 117 41.85 12.28 -6.49
CA GLU A 117 40.97 13.29 -7.07
C GLU A 117 39.94 12.62 -8.02
N PHE A 118 38.68 12.96 -7.85
CA PHE A 118 37.62 12.48 -8.74
C PHE A 118 37.77 13.05 -10.15
N GLU A 119 38.03 12.20 -11.11
CA GLU A 119 38.34 12.59 -12.49
C GLU A 119 37.14 12.45 -13.42
N LYS A 120 36.59 11.23 -13.53
CA LYS A 120 35.55 10.91 -14.50
C LYS A 120 34.66 9.74 -14.02
N ILE A 121 33.56 9.55 -14.71
CA ILE A 121 32.74 8.35 -14.65
C ILE A 121 32.90 7.61 -15.97
N ILE A 122 33.06 6.27 -15.89
CA ILE A 122 33.07 5.40 -17.08
C ILE A 122 31.84 4.49 -16.98
N GLU A 123 31.02 4.52 -18.02
CA GLU A 123 29.85 3.63 -18.11
C GLU A 123 30.29 2.17 -18.31
N GLU A 124 29.46 1.22 -17.88
CA GLU A 124 29.73 -0.24 -17.94
C GLU A 124 30.18 -0.68 -19.35
N SER A 125 29.52 -0.17 -20.40
CA SER A 125 29.78 -0.54 -21.79
C SER A 125 31.15 -0.07 -22.29
N ASP A 126 31.66 1.04 -21.74
CA ASP A 126 32.89 1.69 -22.18
C ASP A 126 34.08 1.34 -21.26
N ALA A 127 33.85 0.68 -20.13
CA ALA A 127 34.84 0.31 -19.13
C ALA A 127 35.72 -0.85 -19.58
N ASP A 128 37.04 -0.74 -19.36
CA ASP A 128 37.97 -1.85 -19.53
C ASP A 128 37.88 -2.86 -18.36
N GLU A 129 38.67 -3.96 -18.45
CA GLU A 129 38.63 -5.03 -17.46
C GLU A 129 39.14 -4.61 -16.06
N GLN A 130 39.98 -3.57 -15.96
CA GLN A 130 40.44 -3.02 -14.69
C GLN A 130 39.42 -2.04 -14.12
N GLU A 131 38.84 -1.20 -14.96
CA GLU A 131 37.82 -0.23 -14.58
C GLU A 131 36.54 -0.95 -14.10
N LYS A 132 36.17 -2.07 -14.68
CA LYS A 132 35.03 -2.93 -14.21
C LYS A 132 35.22 -3.47 -12.80
N GLN A 133 36.46 -3.55 -12.28
CA GLN A 133 36.70 -4.00 -10.90
C GLN A 133 36.48 -2.90 -9.86
N ILE A 134 36.29 -1.65 -10.26
CA ILE A 134 36.02 -0.54 -9.37
C ILE A 134 34.63 -0.78 -8.74
N LYS A 135 34.58 -0.75 -7.42
CA LYS A 135 33.34 -1.00 -6.65
C LYS A 135 32.54 0.27 -6.35
N GLU A 136 33.19 1.43 -6.42
CA GLU A 136 32.49 2.70 -6.24
C GLU A 136 31.76 3.06 -7.53
N ILE A 137 30.43 3.17 -7.43
CA ILE A 137 29.55 3.37 -8.58
C ILE A 137 28.84 4.72 -8.55
N ASN A 138 28.46 5.17 -9.73
CA ASN A 138 27.58 6.32 -9.93
C ASN A 138 26.10 5.91 -9.72
N SER A 139 25.42 6.63 -8.85
CA SER A 139 23.98 6.41 -8.62
C SER A 139 23.07 7.05 -9.67
N GLY A 140 23.61 7.92 -10.53
CA GLY A 140 22.82 8.77 -11.42
C GLY A 140 22.13 9.96 -10.72
N ILE A 141 22.42 10.19 -9.43
CA ILE A 141 21.85 11.32 -8.67
C ILE A 141 22.85 12.43 -8.61
N TYR A 142 22.47 13.62 -9.10
CA TYR A 142 23.34 14.78 -9.21
C TYR A 142 22.71 16.01 -8.57
N CYS A 143 23.56 16.92 -8.10
CA CYS A 143 23.22 18.33 -7.84
C CYS A 143 24.13 19.19 -8.71
N ILE A 144 23.56 20.03 -9.58
CA ILE A 144 24.29 20.73 -10.65
C ILE A 144 23.99 22.22 -10.55
N ASP A 145 25.04 23.06 -10.59
CA ASP A 145 24.90 24.51 -10.76
C ASP A 145 24.26 24.80 -12.13
N LYS A 146 23.18 25.58 -12.15
CA LYS A 146 22.41 25.84 -13.39
C LYS A 146 23.22 26.66 -14.42
N LYS A 147 24.16 27.48 -14.00
CA LYS A 147 25.00 28.24 -14.93
C LYS A 147 25.98 27.31 -15.62
N PHE A 148 26.63 26.44 -14.84
CA PHE A 148 27.50 25.40 -15.39
C PHE A 148 26.69 24.49 -16.34
N LEU A 149 25.51 24.01 -15.92
CA LEU A 149 24.70 23.16 -16.76
C LEU A 149 24.32 23.81 -18.09
N LYS A 150 23.85 25.06 -18.06
CA LYS A 150 23.49 25.82 -19.27
C LYS A 150 24.65 26.04 -20.22
N GLU A 151 25.86 26.23 -19.69
CA GLU A 151 27.09 26.46 -20.50
C GLU A 151 27.60 25.18 -21.16
N TYR A 152 27.47 24.02 -20.47
CA TYR A 152 28.20 22.81 -20.88
C TYR A 152 27.31 21.67 -21.38
N ILE A 153 26.00 21.67 -21.12
CA ILE A 153 25.12 20.57 -21.55
C ILE A 153 25.13 20.33 -23.06
N GLY A 154 25.21 21.40 -23.85
CA GLY A 154 25.32 21.33 -25.32
C GLY A 154 26.70 20.93 -25.86
N LYS A 155 27.70 20.72 -24.97
CA LYS A 155 29.05 20.29 -25.33
C LYS A 155 29.29 18.80 -25.07
N ILE A 156 28.29 18.07 -24.59
CA ILE A 156 28.37 16.63 -24.46
C ILE A 156 28.32 16.01 -25.85
N GLU A 157 29.20 15.05 -26.11
CA GLU A 157 29.30 14.33 -27.37
C GLU A 157 28.69 12.93 -27.23
N SER A 158 28.33 12.28 -28.35
CA SER A 158 27.78 10.91 -28.37
C SER A 158 28.81 9.89 -28.92
N GLU A 159 30.11 10.22 -28.83
CA GLU A 159 31.19 9.35 -29.29
C GLU A 159 31.52 8.25 -28.24
N ASN A 160 30.58 7.34 -28.02
CA ASN A 160 30.67 6.19 -27.11
C ASN A 160 30.05 4.95 -27.76
N ILE A 161 30.19 3.79 -27.12
CA ILE A 161 29.68 2.50 -27.67
C ILE A 161 28.17 2.51 -27.95
N GLN A 162 27.40 3.23 -27.13
CA GLN A 162 25.94 3.30 -27.26
C GLN A 162 25.47 4.40 -28.23
N ASN A 163 26.35 5.30 -28.69
CA ASN A 163 26.01 6.52 -29.44
C ASN A 163 24.96 7.39 -28.72
N GLU A 164 25.10 7.54 -27.42
CA GLU A 164 24.18 8.30 -26.55
C GLU A 164 24.91 9.50 -25.90
N PHE A 165 24.17 10.55 -25.59
CA PHE A 165 24.68 11.69 -24.81
C PHE A 165 24.62 11.32 -23.33
N TYR A 166 25.77 11.08 -22.70
CA TYR A 166 25.83 10.72 -21.28
C TYR A 166 25.92 11.97 -20.39
N LEU A 167 25.02 12.04 -19.39
CA LEU A 167 25.09 13.12 -18.39
C LEU A 167 26.38 13.05 -17.56
N THR A 168 26.97 11.87 -17.42
CA THR A 168 28.25 11.61 -16.75
C THR A 168 29.42 12.36 -17.34
N ASP A 169 29.37 12.74 -18.62
CA ASP A 169 30.43 13.52 -19.28
C ASP A 169 30.58 14.92 -18.70
N LEU A 170 29.54 15.47 -18.05
CA LEU A 170 29.66 16.74 -17.34
C LEU A 170 30.72 16.71 -16.23
N ILE A 171 30.96 15.55 -15.62
CA ILE A 171 32.00 15.37 -14.60
C ILE A 171 33.38 15.56 -15.22
N ASN A 172 33.66 14.90 -16.36
CA ASN A 172 34.91 15.04 -17.07
C ASN A 172 35.13 16.48 -17.58
N ILE A 173 34.05 17.11 -18.09
CA ILE A 173 34.09 18.53 -18.50
C ILE A 173 34.45 19.43 -17.32
N ALA A 174 33.84 19.21 -16.14
CA ALA A 174 34.16 19.97 -14.93
C ALA A 174 35.62 19.75 -14.49
N PHE A 175 36.13 18.51 -14.57
CA PHE A 175 37.50 18.18 -14.27
C PHE A 175 38.50 18.92 -15.20
N GLN A 176 38.29 18.84 -16.51
CA GLN A 176 39.14 19.50 -17.52
C GLN A 176 39.16 21.03 -17.35
N ASN A 177 38.05 21.62 -16.92
CA ASN A 177 37.96 23.07 -16.67
C ASN A 177 38.38 23.46 -15.25
N LYS A 178 38.88 22.52 -14.43
CA LYS A 178 39.33 22.73 -13.04
C LYS A 178 38.27 23.34 -12.15
N LEU A 179 37.02 22.96 -12.40
CA LEU A 179 35.86 23.35 -11.57
C LEU A 179 35.73 22.38 -10.39
N GLU A 180 35.21 22.89 -9.26
CA GLU A 180 34.99 22.09 -8.07
C GLU A 180 33.92 21.03 -8.31
N ARG A 181 34.15 19.81 -7.82
CA ARG A 181 33.27 18.65 -7.90
C ARG A 181 33.16 17.99 -6.54
N VAL A 182 31.98 17.51 -6.20
CA VAL A 182 31.69 16.89 -4.90
C VAL A 182 31.21 15.45 -5.08
N ILE A 183 31.70 14.55 -4.23
CA ILE A 183 31.16 13.19 -4.09
C ILE A 183 30.57 13.04 -2.68
N VAL A 184 29.35 12.53 -2.60
CA VAL A 184 28.71 12.09 -1.36
C VAL A 184 28.49 10.59 -1.43
N GLN A 185 29.21 9.85 -0.61
CA GLN A 185 29.04 8.39 -0.54
C GLN A 185 27.91 8.04 0.44
N VAL A 186 26.99 7.18 -0.02
CA VAL A 186 25.84 6.69 0.77
C VAL A 186 25.84 5.16 0.80
N SER A 187 24.88 4.58 1.52
CA SER A 187 24.70 3.12 1.54
C SER A 187 24.18 2.60 0.19
N GLU A 188 24.63 1.40 -0.20
CA GLU A 188 24.16 0.68 -1.40
C GLU A 188 22.63 0.64 -1.47
N ASP A 189 21.95 0.36 -0.34
CA ASP A 189 20.49 0.28 -0.27
C ASP A 189 19.77 1.57 -0.71
N SER A 190 20.38 2.75 -0.46
CA SER A 190 19.78 4.05 -0.81
C SER A 190 19.71 4.33 -2.31
N ILE A 191 20.57 3.68 -3.09
CA ILE A 191 20.73 3.94 -4.53
C ILE A 191 20.32 2.78 -5.43
N GLN A 192 19.73 1.75 -4.87
CA GLN A 192 19.32 0.56 -5.62
C GLN A 192 18.31 0.92 -6.72
N GLY A 193 18.70 0.73 -7.96
CA GLY A 193 17.86 0.88 -9.14
C GLY A 193 17.00 -0.34 -9.38
N VAL A 194 15.82 -0.16 -10.01
CA VAL A 194 14.86 -1.22 -10.29
C VAL A 194 14.70 -1.43 -11.79
N ASN A 195 15.39 -2.43 -12.32
CA ASN A 195 15.37 -2.81 -13.74
C ASN A 195 14.70 -4.18 -13.99
N SER A 196 14.38 -4.93 -12.93
CA SER A 196 13.75 -6.24 -13.02
C SER A 196 12.69 -6.44 -11.94
N MET A 197 11.82 -7.45 -12.14
CA MET A 197 10.83 -7.82 -11.11
C MET A 197 11.47 -8.36 -9.83
N SER A 198 12.65 -8.98 -9.93
CA SER A 198 13.41 -9.39 -8.75
C SER A 198 13.86 -8.19 -7.94
N GLN A 199 14.50 -7.21 -8.59
CA GLN A 199 14.92 -5.96 -7.94
C GLN A 199 13.74 -5.18 -7.36
N LEU A 200 12.58 -5.16 -8.05
CA LEU A 200 11.35 -4.57 -7.49
C LEU A 200 10.95 -5.24 -6.18
N ASN A 201 10.94 -6.58 -6.15
CA ASN A 201 10.63 -7.34 -4.94
C ASN A 201 11.63 -7.06 -3.79
N ASP A 202 12.92 -6.91 -4.09
CA ASP A 202 13.94 -6.60 -3.08
C ASP A 202 13.71 -5.21 -2.47
N VAL A 203 13.40 -4.21 -3.31
CA VAL A 203 13.03 -2.86 -2.87
C VAL A 203 11.75 -2.86 -2.03
N GLU A 204 10.70 -3.57 -2.46
CA GLU A 204 9.46 -3.70 -1.68
C GLU A 204 9.71 -4.36 -0.32
N ASN A 205 10.56 -5.38 -0.26
CA ASN A 205 10.96 -6.02 0.99
C ASN A 205 11.72 -5.06 1.92
N THR A 206 12.60 -4.23 1.37
CA THR A 206 13.35 -3.22 2.13
C THR A 206 12.40 -2.18 2.72
N LEU A 207 11.52 -1.60 1.90
CA LEU A 207 10.51 -0.62 2.35
C LEU A 207 9.58 -1.21 3.41
N ARG A 208 9.11 -2.44 3.22
CA ARG A 208 8.26 -3.13 4.18
C ARG A 208 8.95 -3.33 5.52
N LYS A 209 10.21 -3.75 5.52
CA LYS A 209 11.00 -3.91 6.75
C LYS A 209 11.19 -2.58 7.49
N GLU A 210 11.51 -1.50 6.79
CA GLU A 210 11.63 -0.17 7.39
C GLU A 210 10.32 0.31 8.01
N LEU A 211 9.20 0.08 7.32
CA LEU A 211 7.88 0.46 7.79
C LEU A 211 7.47 -0.33 9.04
N ILE A 212 7.67 -1.64 9.03
CA ILE A 212 7.40 -2.50 10.20
C ILE A 212 8.29 -2.12 11.37
N GLN A 213 9.59 -1.86 11.12
CA GLN A 213 10.52 -1.42 12.17
C GLN A 213 10.05 -0.11 12.81
N THR A 214 9.59 0.85 12.02
CA THR A 214 9.03 2.11 12.52
C THR A 214 7.85 1.87 13.47
N HIS A 215 6.94 0.96 13.14
CA HIS A 215 5.84 0.61 14.03
C HIS A 215 6.32 -0.12 15.31
N MET A 216 7.32 -1.01 15.17
CA MET A 216 7.90 -1.70 16.33
C MET A 216 8.57 -0.71 17.30
N ASP A 217 9.33 0.25 16.78
CA ASP A 217 9.98 1.30 17.57
C ASP A 217 8.95 2.19 18.29
N ASN A 218 7.75 2.30 17.72
CA ASN A 218 6.60 3.00 18.32
C ASN A 218 5.74 2.11 19.24
N GLY A 219 6.21 0.90 19.59
CA GLY A 219 5.56 0.06 20.60
C GLY A 219 4.48 -0.89 20.08
N VAL A 220 4.46 -1.21 18.77
CA VAL A 220 3.61 -2.23 18.16
C VAL A 220 4.34 -3.58 18.15
N TYR A 221 3.68 -4.65 18.58
CA TYR A 221 4.25 -5.98 18.51
C TYR A 221 3.91 -6.68 17.20
N PHE A 222 4.92 -7.20 16.50
CA PHE A 222 4.77 -8.08 15.34
C PHE A 222 5.29 -9.47 15.67
N GLN A 223 4.46 -10.49 15.58
CA GLN A 223 4.85 -11.89 15.82
C GLN A 223 5.81 -12.38 14.74
N ASP A 224 5.52 -12.07 13.49
CA ASP A 224 6.36 -12.38 12.34
C ASP A 224 6.38 -11.22 11.34
N PRO A 225 7.39 -10.34 11.45
CA PRO A 225 7.58 -9.22 10.53
C PRO A 225 7.69 -9.62 9.06
N ASN A 226 8.22 -10.82 8.77
CA ASN A 226 8.46 -11.25 7.38
C ASN A 226 7.18 -11.69 6.66
N SER A 227 6.17 -12.15 7.38
CA SER A 227 4.88 -12.56 6.83
C SER A 227 3.79 -11.48 6.92
N THR A 228 4.14 -10.28 7.40
CA THR A 228 3.20 -9.17 7.50
C THR A 228 3.41 -8.20 6.34
N TYR A 229 2.32 -7.84 5.67
CA TYR A 229 2.29 -6.86 4.59
C TYR A 229 1.41 -5.69 5.01
N LEU A 230 1.95 -4.47 4.92
CA LEU A 230 1.19 -3.27 5.23
C LEU A 230 1.55 -2.12 4.29
N ASP A 231 0.56 -1.31 3.98
CA ASP A 231 0.73 -0.08 3.21
C ASP A 231 1.25 1.05 4.10
N LYS A 232 1.95 1.99 3.49
CA LYS A 232 2.49 3.17 4.19
C LYS A 232 1.40 4.05 4.82
N THR A 233 0.18 3.97 4.33
CA THR A 233 -0.99 4.72 4.83
C THR A 233 -1.63 4.11 6.07
N VAL A 234 -1.24 2.87 6.41
CA VAL A 234 -1.73 2.18 7.60
C VAL A 234 -1.17 2.82 8.86
N THR A 235 -2.03 3.04 9.84
CA THR A 235 -1.62 3.53 11.16
C THR A 235 -1.95 2.50 12.24
N ILE A 236 -1.02 2.28 13.16
CA ILE A 236 -1.16 1.30 14.24
C ILE A 236 -0.70 1.96 15.53
N GLU A 237 -1.58 2.01 16.53
CA GLU A 237 -1.27 2.60 17.83
C GLU A 237 -0.42 1.66 18.71
N PRO A 238 0.39 2.22 19.62
CA PRO A 238 1.17 1.44 20.60
C PRO A 238 0.32 0.45 21.39
N GLY A 239 0.89 -0.72 21.71
CA GLY A 239 0.19 -1.78 22.44
C GLY A 239 -0.56 -2.77 21.56
N ALA A 240 -0.84 -2.44 20.29
CA ALA A 240 -1.42 -3.38 19.35
C ALA A 240 -0.47 -4.55 19.04
N LYS A 241 -1.05 -5.72 18.73
CA LYS A 241 -0.33 -6.94 18.41
C LYS A 241 -0.76 -7.45 17.03
N ILE A 242 0.18 -7.55 16.13
CA ILE A 242 -0.02 -8.09 14.78
C ILE A 242 0.59 -9.49 14.72
N LEU A 243 -0.24 -10.50 14.54
CA LEU A 243 0.16 -11.89 14.44
C LEU A 243 0.59 -12.22 12.99
N ALA A 244 1.05 -13.45 12.75
CA ALA A 244 1.58 -13.85 11.47
C ALA A 244 0.57 -13.80 10.31
N ASN A 245 1.06 -13.61 9.08
CA ASN A 245 0.29 -13.64 7.83
C ASN A 245 -0.85 -12.62 7.76
N CYS A 246 -0.61 -11.39 8.18
CA CYS A 246 -1.58 -10.31 8.06
C CYS A 246 -1.30 -9.41 6.86
N HIS A 247 -2.36 -8.99 6.18
CA HIS A 247 -2.33 -7.97 5.14
C HIS A 247 -3.16 -6.76 5.60
N LEU A 248 -2.49 -5.63 5.80
CA LEU A 248 -3.08 -4.38 6.28
C LEU A 248 -2.90 -3.33 5.18
N THR A 249 -3.99 -2.92 4.54
CA THR A 249 -3.90 -2.12 3.32
C THR A 249 -4.80 -0.89 3.35
N GLY A 250 -4.59 0.02 2.40
CA GLY A 250 -5.37 1.23 2.26
C GLY A 250 -5.20 2.19 3.43
N SER A 251 -6.28 2.87 3.80
CA SER A 251 -6.32 3.83 4.92
C SER A 251 -6.74 3.16 6.24
N THR A 252 -6.21 1.96 6.51
CA THR A 252 -6.54 1.19 7.72
C THR A 252 -5.92 1.82 8.97
N ASN A 253 -6.74 1.96 10.03
CA ASN A 253 -6.32 2.50 11.32
C ASN A 253 -6.63 1.49 12.44
N ILE A 254 -5.60 1.05 13.16
CA ILE A 254 -5.70 0.08 14.26
C ILE A 254 -5.36 0.75 15.57
N LYS A 255 -6.33 0.79 16.47
CA LYS A 255 -6.20 1.39 17.80
C LYS A 255 -5.42 0.50 18.75
N LYS A 256 -5.05 1.09 19.91
CA LYS A 256 -4.28 0.41 20.96
C LYS A 256 -4.95 -0.89 21.44
N ASP A 257 -4.14 -1.79 21.97
CA ASP A 257 -4.55 -3.06 22.57
C ASP A 257 -5.32 -4.02 21.65
N CYS A 258 -5.36 -3.74 20.33
CA CYS A 258 -5.91 -4.66 19.33
C CYS A 258 -5.03 -5.89 19.16
N VAL A 259 -5.65 -7.03 18.84
CA VAL A 259 -4.97 -8.26 18.44
C VAL A 259 -5.45 -8.66 17.04
N ILE A 260 -4.58 -8.48 16.05
CA ILE A 260 -4.88 -8.71 14.64
C ILE A 260 -4.17 -9.95 14.13
N GLY A 261 -4.90 -10.85 13.54
CA GLY A 261 -4.38 -12.10 13.00
C GLY A 261 -4.56 -13.31 13.92
N PRO A 262 -3.96 -14.46 13.57
CA PRO A 262 -3.22 -14.65 12.34
C PRO A 262 -4.12 -14.72 11.09
N ASN A 263 -3.50 -14.69 9.89
CA ASN A 263 -4.17 -14.91 8.60
C ASN A 263 -5.40 -13.99 8.38
N SER A 264 -5.22 -12.70 8.61
CA SER A 264 -6.31 -11.71 8.45
C SER A 264 -5.95 -10.66 7.40
N ILE A 265 -6.95 -10.22 6.67
CA ILE A 265 -6.85 -9.15 5.67
C ILE A 265 -7.74 -8.01 6.14
N ILE A 266 -7.16 -6.81 6.26
CA ILE A 266 -7.88 -5.60 6.66
C ILE A 266 -7.57 -4.51 5.65
N ASN A 267 -8.59 -3.97 5.01
CA ASN A 267 -8.48 -2.93 4.00
C ASN A 267 -9.40 -1.76 4.33
N ASP A 268 -8.89 -0.53 4.20
CA ASP A 268 -9.65 0.73 4.34
C ASP A 268 -10.62 0.75 5.54
N SER A 269 -10.16 0.28 6.72
CA SER A 269 -11.02 0.01 7.86
C SER A 269 -10.52 0.63 9.16
N GLU A 270 -11.46 0.98 10.04
CA GLU A 270 -11.21 1.49 11.40
C GLU A 270 -11.40 0.38 12.43
N ILE A 271 -10.36 0.06 13.21
CA ILE A 271 -10.39 -0.99 14.23
C ILE A 271 -10.21 -0.36 15.62
N GLY A 272 -11.30 -0.32 16.37
CA GLY A 272 -11.36 0.29 17.70
C GLY A 272 -10.60 -0.49 18.76
N GLU A 273 -10.26 0.22 19.84
CA GLU A 273 -9.45 -0.25 20.96
C GLU A 273 -9.90 -1.62 21.51
N GLY A 274 -8.93 -2.47 21.84
CA GLY A 274 -9.17 -3.78 22.47
C GLY A 274 -9.85 -4.82 21.57
N SER A 275 -10.04 -4.53 20.29
CA SER A 275 -10.67 -5.45 19.35
C SER A 275 -9.75 -6.60 18.95
N SER A 276 -10.35 -7.76 18.63
CA SER A 276 -9.64 -8.95 18.17
C SER A 276 -10.19 -9.44 16.84
N ILE A 277 -9.31 -9.67 15.86
CA ILE A 277 -9.66 -10.15 14.52
C ILE A 277 -8.75 -11.32 14.18
N GLN A 278 -9.31 -12.47 13.84
CA GLN A 278 -8.53 -13.67 13.49
C GLN A 278 -9.11 -14.40 12.28
N PHE A 279 -8.24 -14.85 11.37
CA PHE A 279 -8.62 -15.62 10.17
C PHE A 279 -9.79 -14.99 9.40
N SER A 280 -9.81 -13.66 9.26
CA SER A 280 -10.98 -12.94 8.78
C SER A 280 -10.62 -11.88 7.77
N VAL A 281 -11.61 -11.47 6.98
CA VAL A 281 -11.50 -10.35 6.03
C VAL A 281 -12.38 -9.20 6.51
N VAL A 282 -11.78 -8.01 6.58
CA VAL A 282 -12.45 -6.76 6.96
C VAL A 282 -12.16 -5.73 5.87
N ASP A 283 -13.20 -5.28 5.18
CA ASP A 283 -13.09 -4.43 4.00
C ASP A 283 -14.05 -3.24 4.08
N GLU A 284 -13.52 -2.03 4.06
CA GLU A 284 -14.23 -0.76 4.18
C GLU A 284 -15.27 -0.78 5.33
N ALA A 285 -14.84 -1.21 6.53
CA ALA A 285 -15.70 -1.40 7.69
C ALA A 285 -15.18 -0.64 8.92
N GLU A 286 -16.08 -0.36 9.84
CA GLU A 286 -15.79 0.25 11.14
C GLU A 286 -16.12 -0.72 12.27
N ILE A 287 -15.17 -0.98 13.15
CA ILE A 287 -15.32 -1.76 14.35
C ILE A 287 -14.98 -0.86 15.53
N LYS A 288 -15.93 -0.61 16.43
CA LYS A 288 -15.67 0.14 17.66
C LYS A 288 -14.98 -0.74 18.70
N SER A 289 -14.89 -0.28 19.94
CA SER A 289 -14.09 -0.96 20.97
C SER A 289 -14.56 -2.37 21.29
N ASN A 290 -13.58 -3.23 21.64
CA ASN A 290 -13.79 -4.61 22.11
C ASN A 290 -14.49 -5.55 21.13
N GLY A 291 -14.49 -5.24 19.83
CA GLY A 291 -15.06 -6.11 18.80
C GLY A 291 -14.33 -7.46 18.73
N LYS A 292 -15.08 -8.57 18.62
CA LYS A 292 -14.52 -9.93 18.50
C LYS A 292 -14.93 -10.54 17.17
N ILE A 293 -13.97 -10.61 16.22
CA ILE A 293 -14.22 -10.98 14.84
C ILE A 293 -13.50 -12.28 14.49
N GLY A 294 -14.27 -13.20 13.95
CA GLY A 294 -13.75 -14.47 13.44
C GLY A 294 -13.86 -15.66 14.40
N PRO A 295 -13.25 -16.79 14.03
CA PRO A 295 -12.52 -16.97 12.76
C PRO A 295 -13.43 -17.04 11.53
N TYR A 296 -12.87 -16.79 10.33
CA TYR A 296 -13.56 -16.91 9.03
C TYR A 296 -14.79 -16.01 8.89
N ALA A 297 -14.76 -14.82 9.48
CA ALA A 297 -15.77 -13.80 9.28
C ALA A 297 -15.41 -12.90 8.08
N HIS A 298 -16.42 -12.36 7.42
CA HIS A 298 -16.23 -11.38 6.36
C HIS A 298 -17.07 -10.13 6.62
N LEU A 299 -16.42 -9.06 7.05
CA LEU A 299 -17.03 -7.75 7.18
C LEU A 299 -16.79 -6.99 5.88
N ARG A 300 -17.87 -6.69 5.17
CA ARG A 300 -17.84 -6.01 3.88
C ARG A 300 -18.18 -4.54 4.03
N LYS A 301 -17.91 -3.81 2.96
CA LYS A 301 -18.17 -2.36 2.85
C LYS A 301 -19.48 -1.93 3.52
N GLY A 302 -19.33 -0.88 4.36
CA GLY A 302 -20.45 -0.27 5.08
C GLY A 302 -20.91 -1.07 6.29
N SER A 303 -20.15 -2.06 6.76
CA SER A 303 -20.37 -2.72 8.03
C SER A 303 -19.88 -1.84 9.17
N ILE A 304 -20.77 -1.48 10.11
CA ILE A 304 -20.45 -0.71 11.31
C ILE A 304 -20.79 -1.56 12.52
N LEU A 305 -19.81 -1.94 13.31
CA LEU A 305 -19.95 -2.72 14.52
C LEU A 305 -19.72 -1.81 15.73
N ASP A 306 -20.72 -1.71 16.60
CA ASP A 306 -20.61 -0.94 17.84
C ASP A 306 -19.77 -1.68 18.89
N GLU A 307 -19.69 -1.15 20.11
CA GLU A 307 -18.89 -1.71 21.20
C GLU A 307 -19.31 -3.12 21.58
N ASP A 308 -18.36 -3.96 21.99
CA ASP A 308 -18.59 -5.32 22.51
C ASP A 308 -19.29 -6.28 21.53
N VAL A 309 -19.36 -5.95 20.24
CA VAL A 309 -19.99 -6.78 19.21
C VAL A 309 -19.16 -8.02 18.93
N LYS A 310 -19.85 -9.15 18.71
CA LYS A 310 -19.22 -10.39 18.27
C LYS A 310 -19.77 -10.84 16.91
N VAL A 311 -18.86 -10.97 15.93
CA VAL A 311 -19.14 -11.63 14.64
C VAL A 311 -18.25 -12.86 14.55
N GLY A 312 -18.86 -14.05 14.60
CA GLY A 312 -18.13 -15.30 14.72
C GLY A 312 -17.92 -16.03 13.40
N ALA A 313 -17.75 -17.37 13.49
CA ALA A 313 -17.29 -18.17 12.37
C ALA A 313 -18.27 -18.23 11.20
N PHE A 314 -17.75 -17.96 9.98
CA PHE A 314 -18.51 -18.01 8.73
C PHE A 314 -19.72 -17.04 8.71
N ALA A 315 -19.65 -15.95 9.47
CA ALA A 315 -20.64 -14.89 9.42
C ALA A 315 -20.16 -13.78 8.47
N GLU A 316 -21.10 -13.25 7.70
CA GLU A 316 -20.85 -12.17 6.75
C GLU A 316 -21.77 -10.99 7.06
N THR A 317 -21.20 -9.77 7.04
CA THR A 317 -21.96 -8.52 7.20
C THR A 317 -21.70 -7.59 6.02
N LYS A 318 -22.70 -6.82 5.61
CA LYS A 318 -22.59 -5.85 4.51
C LYS A 318 -23.59 -4.72 4.68
N ASN A 319 -23.11 -3.47 4.58
CA ASN A 319 -23.98 -2.28 4.65
C ASN A 319 -24.97 -2.38 5.82
N SER A 320 -24.46 -2.68 7.00
CA SER A 320 -25.27 -2.99 8.18
C SER A 320 -24.67 -2.37 9.43
N MET A 321 -25.54 -1.92 10.34
CA MET A 321 -25.17 -1.45 11.67
C MET A 321 -25.51 -2.54 12.68
N ILE A 322 -24.53 -2.92 13.51
CA ILE A 322 -24.69 -3.92 14.55
C ILE A 322 -24.42 -3.23 15.89
N GLY A 323 -25.47 -3.05 16.66
CA GLY A 323 -25.47 -2.32 17.92
C GLY A 323 -24.74 -3.03 19.04
N LYS A 324 -24.44 -2.25 20.08
CA LYS A 324 -23.62 -2.65 21.23
C LYS A 324 -24.03 -4.00 21.83
N GLY A 325 -23.04 -4.84 22.12
CA GLY A 325 -23.26 -6.15 22.77
C GLY A 325 -23.93 -7.21 21.91
N SER A 326 -24.34 -6.88 20.68
CA SER A 326 -25.02 -7.80 19.76
C SER A 326 -24.09 -8.89 19.24
N LYS A 327 -24.66 -10.05 18.90
CA LYS A 327 -23.92 -11.25 18.51
C LYS A 327 -24.45 -11.84 17.22
N VAL A 328 -23.55 -12.10 16.28
CA VAL A 328 -23.76 -12.82 15.00
C VAL A 328 -22.78 -14.00 14.97
N PRO A 329 -23.02 -15.07 15.77
CA PRO A 329 -21.96 -16.00 16.14
C PRO A 329 -21.54 -17.00 15.05
N HIS A 330 -22.44 -17.45 14.17
CA HIS A 330 -22.15 -18.55 13.25
C HIS A 330 -22.96 -18.53 11.97
N LEU A 331 -22.33 -18.83 10.80
CA LEU A 331 -23.01 -19.19 9.54
C LEU A 331 -24.13 -18.24 9.13
N ALA A 332 -24.01 -16.96 9.39
CA ALA A 332 -25.09 -15.99 9.24
C ALA A 332 -24.77 -14.94 8.18
N TYR A 333 -25.80 -14.40 7.54
CA TYR A 333 -25.66 -13.24 6.67
C TYR A 333 -26.52 -12.08 7.18
N VAL A 334 -25.86 -10.95 7.43
CA VAL A 334 -26.49 -9.70 7.84
C VAL A 334 -26.20 -8.64 6.79
N GLY A 335 -27.13 -8.42 5.88
CA GLY A 335 -26.99 -7.46 4.78
C GLY A 335 -28.14 -6.44 4.78
N ASP A 336 -27.79 -5.16 4.53
CA ASP A 336 -28.71 -4.03 4.52
C ASP A 336 -29.64 -4.03 5.76
N ALA A 337 -29.05 -4.19 6.96
CA ALA A 337 -29.77 -4.37 8.21
C ALA A 337 -29.28 -3.46 9.32
N GLU A 338 -30.16 -3.18 10.27
CA GLU A 338 -29.86 -2.50 11.51
C GLU A 338 -30.25 -3.37 12.69
N LEU A 339 -29.28 -3.81 13.46
CA LEU A 339 -29.45 -4.50 14.73
C LEU A 339 -29.18 -3.50 15.86
N GLU A 340 -30.14 -3.30 16.73
CA GLU A 340 -29.95 -2.49 17.92
C GLU A 340 -29.12 -3.23 18.98
N GLU A 341 -29.07 -2.75 20.22
CA GLU A 341 -28.27 -3.30 21.30
C GLU A 341 -28.73 -4.71 21.73
N ASP A 342 -27.77 -5.53 22.16
CA ASP A 342 -28.00 -6.84 22.79
C ASP A 342 -28.84 -7.82 21.94
N VAL A 343 -28.82 -7.68 20.62
CA VAL A 343 -29.47 -8.61 19.69
C VAL A 343 -28.66 -9.90 19.59
N ASN A 344 -29.36 -11.05 19.64
CA ASN A 344 -28.78 -12.35 19.30
C ASN A 344 -29.27 -12.81 17.93
N PHE A 345 -28.40 -12.80 16.94
CA PHE A 345 -28.71 -13.26 15.59
C PHE A 345 -28.08 -14.65 15.38
N SER A 346 -28.88 -15.70 15.54
CA SER A 346 -28.40 -17.08 15.72
C SER A 346 -27.84 -17.70 14.43
N ALA A 347 -27.28 -18.90 14.56
CA ALA A 347 -26.65 -19.65 13.47
C ALA A 347 -27.60 -19.90 12.29
N GLY A 348 -27.14 -19.68 11.06
CA GLY A 348 -27.90 -19.89 9.84
C GLY A 348 -28.97 -18.83 9.55
N ALA A 349 -29.12 -17.83 10.42
CA ALA A 349 -30.09 -16.77 10.17
C ALA A 349 -29.60 -15.83 9.05
N ILE A 350 -30.55 -15.39 8.22
CA ILE A 350 -30.26 -14.59 7.02
C ILE A 350 -31.21 -13.41 6.90
N THR A 351 -30.72 -12.21 6.65
CA THR A 351 -31.53 -11.12 6.15
C THR A 351 -31.65 -11.27 4.63
N VAL A 352 -32.86 -11.61 4.15
CA VAL A 352 -33.15 -11.72 2.71
C VAL A 352 -33.47 -10.34 2.18
N ASN A 353 -32.41 -9.61 1.85
CA ASN A 353 -32.43 -8.17 1.58
C ASN A 353 -32.66 -7.79 0.11
N TYR A 354 -32.66 -8.73 -0.83
CA TYR A 354 -32.79 -8.49 -2.26
C TYR A 354 -33.95 -9.23 -2.89
N ASP A 355 -34.85 -8.52 -3.55
CA ASP A 355 -36.05 -9.06 -4.18
C ASP A 355 -35.91 -9.42 -5.67
N GLY A 356 -34.71 -9.32 -6.20
CA GLY A 356 -34.40 -9.50 -7.62
C GLY A 356 -34.32 -8.19 -8.42
N LYS A 357 -34.69 -7.05 -7.83
CA LYS A 357 -34.61 -5.70 -8.41
C LYS A 357 -33.99 -4.70 -7.47
N GLU A 358 -34.51 -4.62 -6.24
CA GLU A 358 -34.11 -3.63 -5.23
C GLU A 358 -33.70 -4.30 -3.94
N LYS A 359 -33.00 -3.54 -3.10
CA LYS A 359 -32.61 -3.96 -1.76
C LYS A 359 -33.50 -3.28 -0.74
N HIS A 360 -33.86 -4.05 0.27
CA HIS A 360 -34.74 -3.64 1.35
C HIS A 360 -34.03 -3.82 2.68
N LYS A 361 -34.39 -2.99 3.66
CA LYS A 361 -33.80 -2.97 5.00
C LYS A 361 -34.53 -3.92 5.95
N THR A 362 -33.76 -4.62 6.79
CA THR A 362 -34.24 -5.34 7.95
C THR A 362 -33.88 -4.55 9.21
N GLU A 363 -34.86 -4.37 10.11
CA GLU A 363 -34.66 -3.75 11.43
C GLU A 363 -34.88 -4.75 12.54
N ILE A 364 -33.91 -4.87 13.44
CA ILE A 364 -33.99 -5.77 14.60
C ILE A 364 -33.74 -4.94 15.84
N LYS A 365 -34.81 -4.82 16.65
CA LYS A 365 -34.81 -3.94 17.81
C LYS A 365 -34.10 -4.56 19.01
N LYS A 366 -33.79 -3.74 19.99
CA LYS A 366 -33.03 -4.08 21.20
C LYS A 366 -33.55 -5.38 21.87
N ASN A 367 -32.60 -6.20 22.35
CA ASN A 367 -32.86 -7.46 23.05
C ASN A 367 -33.62 -8.52 22.22
N ALA A 368 -33.79 -8.33 20.92
CA ALA A 368 -34.48 -9.33 20.11
C ALA A 368 -33.60 -10.59 19.92
N PHE A 369 -34.26 -11.74 19.80
CA PHE A 369 -33.62 -13.03 19.56
C PHE A 369 -34.09 -13.61 18.23
N VAL A 370 -33.20 -13.71 17.24
CA VAL A 370 -33.48 -14.37 15.97
C VAL A 370 -33.00 -15.82 16.06
N GLY A 371 -33.95 -16.76 15.96
CA GLY A 371 -33.65 -18.19 16.04
C GLY A 371 -32.80 -18.71 14.88
N SER A 372 -32.17 -19.87 15.08
CA SER A 372 -31.32 -20.50 14.06
C SER A 372 -32.10 -20.81 12.78
N ASP A 373 -31.44 -20.70 11.62
CA ASP A 373 -32.01 -20.92 10.28
C ASP A 373 -33.25 -20.07 9.97
N ALA A 374 -33.43 -18.92 10.63
CA ALA A 374 -34.49 -17.99 10.33
C ALA A 374 -34.18 -17.16 9.10
N MET A 375 -35.17 -17.02 8.19
CA MET A 375 -35.09 -16.16 7.02
C MET A 375 -35.95 -14.91 7.24
N LEU A 376 -35.30 -13.73 7.32
CA LEU A 376 -36.01 -12.46 7.49
C LEU A 376 -36.16 -11.80 6.11
N VAL A 377 -37.35 -11.89 5.53
CA VAL A 377 -37.63 -11.32 4.19
C VAL A 377 -37.90 -9.84 4.31
N ALA A 378 -36.92 -9.03 3.92
CA ALA A 378 -37.02 -7.59 4.00
C ALA A 378 -38.01 -6.99 2.95
N PRO A 379 -38.68 -5.85 3.26
CA PRO A 379 -38.55 -5.10 4.51
C PRO A 379 -39.31 -5.76 5.67
N VAL A 380 -38.66 -5.87 6.83
CA VAL A 380 -39.28 -6.47 8.02
C VAL A 380 -38.62 -5.89 9.28
N THR A 381 -39.48 -5.70 10.33
CA THR A 381 -39.03 -5.25 11.65
C THR A 381 -39.29 -6.34 12.70
N ILE A 382 -38.23 -6.68 13.46
CA ILE A 382 -38.33 -7.53 14.65
C ILE A 382 -38.35 -6.61 15.88
N GLY A 383 -39.45 -6.58 16.61
CA GLY A 383 -39.69 -5.66 17.72
C GLY A 383 -38.76 -5.90 18.92
N GLU A 384 -38.70 -4.93 19.83
CA GLU A 384 -37.91 -5.02 21.06
C GLU A 384 -38.26 -6.24 21.91
N GLY A 385 -37.25 -7.02 22.32
CA GLY A 385 -37.42 -8.24 23.09
C GLY A 385 -38.23 -9.34 22.40
N ALA A 386 -38.52 -9.19 21.10
CA ALA A 386 -39.24 -10.22 20.33
C ALA A 386 -38.34 -11.42 20.03
N MET A 387 -38.94 -12.55 19.80
CA MET A 387 -38.27 -13.79 19.43
C MET A 387 -38.75 -14.26 18.06
N VAL A 388 -37.82 -14.72 17.22
CA VAL A 388 -38.12 -15.46 15.99
C VAL A 388 -37.82 -16.93 16.22
N GLY A 389 -38.81 -17.79 15.93
CA GLY A 389 -38.66 -19.25 16.05
C GLY A 389 -37.63 -19.79 15.05
N ALA A 390 -36.82 -20.78 15.48
CA ALA A 390 -35.85 -21.41 14.59
C ALA A 390 -36.52 -22.03 13.35
N GLY A 391 -35.89 -21.92 12.17
CA GLY A 391 -36.38 -22.42 10.89
C GLY A 391 -37.57 -21.67 10.32
N SER A 392 -37.87 -20.47 10.81
CA SER A 392 -39.05 -19.69 10.37
C SER A 392 -38.68 -18.76 9.20
N VAL A 393 -39.61 -18.58 8.26
CA VAL A 393 -39.56 -17.58 7.19
C VAL A 393 -40.48 -16.41 7.58
N ILE A 394 -39.89 -15.31 8.00
CA ILE A 394 -40.61 -14.14 8.50
C ILE A 394 -40.75 -13.10 7.38
N THR A 395 -42.02 -12.85 7.01
CA THR A 395 -42.42 -11.93 5.94
C THR A 395 -43.26 -10.74 6.42
N LYS A 396 -43.51 -10.65 7.75
CA LYS A 396 -44.26 -9.59 8.39
C LYS A 396 -43.57 -9.19 9.68
N ASP A 397 -43.77 -7.95 10.09
CA ASP A 397 -43.24 -7.44 11.35
C ASP A 397 -43.65 -8.31 12.55
N VAL A 398 -42.72 -8.51 13.46
CA VAL A 398 -42.93 -9.19 14.73
C VAL A 398 -43.04 -8.11 15.83
N PRO A 399 -44.19 -7.96 16.48
CA PRO A 399 -44.39 -6.93 17.51
C PRO A 399 -43.42 -7.09 18.70
N PRO A 400 -43.17 -6.03 19.48
CA PRO A 400 -42.34 -6.11 20.68
C PRO A 400 -42.83 -7.21 21.65
N GLY A 401 -41.89 -7.98 22.19
CA GLY A 401 -42.14 -9.08 23.12
C GLY A 401 -42.91 -10.29 22.54
N ALA A 402 -43.18 -10.30 21.24
CA ALA A 402 -43.91 -11.38 20.58
C ALA A 402 -42.99 -12.51 20.10
N LEU A 403 -43.55 -13.69 19.86
CA LEU A 403 -42.92 -14.78 19.13
C LEU A 403 -43.42 -14.80 17.68
N GLY A 404 -42.54 -14.49 16.71
CA GLY A 404 -42.78 -14.73 15.30
C GLY A 404 -42.38 -16.17 14.93
N ILE A 405 -43.31 -16.97 14.45
CA ILE A 405 -43.04 -18.35 14.07
C ILE A 405 -43.80 -18.73 12.80
N GLU A 406 -43.10 -19.31 11.84
CA GLU A 406 -43.67 -19.87 10.61
C GLU A 406 -42.93 -21.17 10.31
N ARG A 407 -43.60 -22.30 10.47
CA ARG A 407 -43.10 -23.63 10.11
C ARG A 407 -44.24 -24.66 10.15
N ASN A 408 -44.14 -25.73 9.37
CA ASN A 408 -45.11 -26.80 9.35
C ASN A 408 -44.96 -27.74 10.56
N ASP A 409 -46.05 -28.45 10.91
CA ASP A 409 -46.03 -29.50 11.91
C ASP A 409 -45.09 -30.65 11.47
N GLN A 410 -44.30 -31.13 12.40
CA GLN A 410 -43.44 -32.29 12.16
C GLN A 410 -44.28 -33.55 11.96
N LYS A 411 -44.00 -34.33 10.90
CA LYS A 411 -44.58 -35.65 10.66
C LYS A 411 -43.47 -36.70 10.71
N ASN A 412 -43.67 -37.69 11.58
CA ASN A 412 -42.83 -38.88 11.62
C ASN A 412 -43.44 -39.96 10.72
N ILE A 413 -42.66 -40.61 9.89
CA ILE A 413 -43.08 -41.66 8.99
C ILE A 413 -42.46 -42.96 9.46
N ASP A 414 -43.18 -43.74 10.24
CA ASP A 414 -42.69 -45.00 10.78
C ASP A 414 -42.37 -46.03 9.69
N GLY A 415 -41.28 -46.78 9.86
CA GLY A 415 -40.81 -47.78 8.91
C GLY A 415 -40.35 -47.22 7.55
N TYR A 416 -40.05 -45.90 7.44
CA TYR A 416 -39.60 -45.30 6.19
C TYR A 416 -38.34 -45.96 5.64
N MET A 417 -37.32 -46.20 6.47
CA MET A 417 -36.06 -46.83 6.04
C MET A 417 -36.23 -48.28 5.65
N GLU A 418 -37.09 -49.01 6.31
CA GLU A 418 -37.42 -50.40 5.94
C GLU A 418 -38.05 -50.48 4.55
N ARG A 419 -38.99 -49.59 4.26
CA ARG A 419 -39.63 -49.49 2.92
C ARG A 419 -38.65 -49.07 1.83
N LYS A 420 -37.73 -48.14 2.12
CA LYS A 420 -36.70 -47.69 1.20
C LYS A 420 -35.73 -48.82 0.85
N ASN A 421 -35.27 -49.57 1.85
CA ASN A 421 -34.34 -50.69 1.67
C ASN A 421 -34.95 -51.88 0.89
N LYS A 422 -36.28 -52.08 1.00
CA LYS A 422 -36.99 -53.08 0.19
C LYS A 422 -37.10 -52.66 -1.30
N LYS A 423 -37.19 -51.37 -1.61
CA LYS A 423 -37.23 -50.86 -3.01
C LYS A 423 -35.86 -50.87 -3.69
N GLY A 424 -34.77 -50.84 -2.96
CA GLY A 424 -33.38 -50.87 -3.53
C GLY A 424 -32.84 -52.28 -3.78
N LYS A 425 -33.63 -53.36 -3.54
CA LYS A 425 -33.28 -54.77 -3.81
C LYS A 425 -34.07 -55.36 -5.00
N LYS A 426 -34.62 -54.56 -5.91
CA LYS A 426 -35.16 -54.98 -7.18
C LYS A 426 -34.29 -54.57 -8.34
#